data_49135d0598ca66f012352e15d405ae31
#
_entry.id   49135d0598ca66f012352e15d405ae31
#
_cell.length_a   1.000
_cell.length_b   1.000
_cell.length_c   1.000
_cell.angle_alpha   90.00
_cell.angle_beta   90.00
_cell.angle_gamma   90.00
#
_symmetry.space_group_name_H-M   'P 1'
#
loop_
_entity.id
_entity.type
_entity.pdbx_description
1 polymer ?
#
loop_
_entity_poly.entity_id
_entity_poly.type
_entity_poly.pdbx_seq_one_letter_code
_entity_poly.pdbx_strand_id
1 'polypeptide(L)'
;LKPFQDSTSRQSCGLLSPTDPMWGQSQEDQNARDWGLYQEGSRLLGKMQGYVQGHTPLETDRTCTDCLFIPLFVAALFGFGLCISEAMEKGSFQRLTALPDFEGNLCGTYGQGQYLYFCREQGIGLDLQHQICLESCPADSSSQIFCRGTGSTQMSYPTHPLAGMICMPSTAEFSSEVKQLFNNNPFVKTLFDATEITYDWEQLVVAAVIASVYSYLYIFSISMCANCLVWLCLLALVTVPTLLGLLYIYMSASPEIIVPDTIPGTITTGDTQNDLSFGLALCGIGILLACVAVCKAQTIKLALTSIEEAADCIRQMPMLSIQPWVSGLVTLLVFIPGVLGFLMLNMAGDLPKQVDLTSGRPVYTGDPWVAVSLIYYLVIWVWIMELLHAISQFVVMFTAQVWYFRMKGRDASFWSQFSGYDMLYGYLYAITYHLGSLLYGSFLCTLFRVARMLAAMLVRASEDTGNPVAACFLKCFTCCLACAEKLVRFVTSLAYCDVAMNSTSYCEGAEHAVTLVQRHGGALVAVEGLAMIFSFVGIGVVSTATAATCWMMTNSFDRYNNPMSDHYVPDKQMVTFLHAVIGFAIAIPFMHLFDSICDAVVYCNAAVSFQLPTSWGSSKGGGLFGMFSGH
;
A
#
# COMPACT_ATOMS: atom_id res chain seq x y z
N LEU A 1 44.30 -16.76 17.76
CA LEU A 1 44.52 -17.67 16.65
C LEU A 1 44.22 -19.12 17.10
N LYS A 2 42.99 -19.55 16.93
CA LYS A 2 42.59 -20.94 16.95
C LYS A 2 41.90 -21.24 15.62
N PRO A 3 42.07 -22.38 14.99
CA PRO A 3 41.65 -22.64 13.64
C PRO A 3 40.14 -22.82 13.57
N PHE A 4 39.55 -22.19 12.56
CA PHE A 4 38.20 -22.40 12.08
C PHE A 4 38.00 -23.85 11.67
N GLN A 5 37.07 -24.54 12.30
CA GLN A 5 36.65 -25.86 11.87
C GLN A 5 35.33 -25.69 11.11
N ASP A 6 35.43 -25.93 9.81
CA ASP A 6 34.35 -25.95 8.85
C ASP A 6 33.23 -26.92 9.30
N SER A 7 32.04 -26.37 9.52
CA SER A 7 30.80 -27.15 9.46
C SER A 7 29.89 -26.54 8.42
N THR A 8 30.22 -26.75 7.15
CA THR A 8 29.31 -26.53 6.04
C THR A 8 28.20 -27.57 6.06
N SER A 9 27.16 -27.38 6.86
CA SER A 9 25.90 -28.06 6.61
C SER A 9 25.19 -27.32 5.48
N ARG A 10 25.34 -27.81 4.26
CA ARG A 10 24.48 -27.51 3.12
C ARG A 10 23.08 -27.99 3.46
N GLN A 11 22.24 -27.10 4.00
CA GLN A 11 20.79 -27.27 3.95
C GLN A 11 20.27 -26.33 2.85
N SER A 12 20.10 -26.91 1.66
CA SER A 12 19.26 -26.32 0.62
C SER A 12 17.83 -26.35 1.12
N CYS A 13 17.21 -25.17 1.22
CA CYS A 13 15.77 -25.03 1.42
C CYS A 13 15.05 -25.74 0.27
N GLY A 14 14.57 -26.95 0.50
CA GLY A 14 13.80 -27.71 -0.48
C GLY A 14 12.46 -27.01 -0.69
N LEU A 15 12.32 -26.30 -1.82
CA LEU A 15 11.02 -25.88 -2.31
C LEU A 15 10.11 -27.10 -2.41
N LEU A 16 8.98 -27.07 -1.72
CA LEU A 16 7.93 -28.07 -1.76
C LEU A 16 7.61 -28.43 -3.22
N SER A 17 7.93 -29.66 -3.60
CA SER A 17 7.61 -30.22 -4.91
C SER A 17 6.08 -30.38 -5.05
N PRO A 18 5.45 -29.95 -6.15
CA PRO A 18 3.99 -29.99 -6.33
C PRO A 18 3.38 -31.37 -6.63
N THR A 19 4.07 -32.46 -6.36
CA THR A 19 3.67 -33.80 -6.89
C THR A 19 3.32 -34.88 -5.85
N ASP A 20 2.96 -34.51 -4.62
CA ASP A 20 2.46 -35.53 -3.68
C ASP A 20 0.93 -35.55 -3.63
N PRO A 21 0.27 -36.69 -3.96
CA PRO A 21 -1.18 -36.80 -3.91
C PRO A 21 -1.67 -36.87 -2.47
N MET A 22 -2.62 -36.01 -2.14
CA MET A 22 -3.19 -35.77 -0.80
C MET A 22 -4.06 -36.93 -0.24
N TRP A 23 -4.01 -38.13 -0.81
CA TRP A 23 -4.82 -39.30 -0.36
C TRP A 23 -3.98 -40.57 -0.39
N GLY A 24 -3.52 -41.02 0.77
CA GLY A 24 -2.92 -42.34 0.92
C GLY A 24 -1.57 -42.38 1.62
N GLN A 25 -1.40 -41.66 2.72
CA GLN A 25 -0.15 -41.74 3.51
C GLN A 25 -0.26 -42.82 4.57
N SER A 26 0.79 -43.68 4.65
CA SER A 26 0.89 -44.74 5.64
C SER A 26 1.05 -44.18 7.06
N GLN A 27 0.59 -44.94 8.06
CA GLN A 27 0.70 -44.60 9.48
C GLN A 27 2.14 -44.37 9.95
N GLU A 28 3.12 -44.94 9.24
CA GLU A 28 4.56 -44.73 9.48
C GLU A 28 5.01 -43.32 9.09
N ASP A 29 4.49 -42.75 7.98
CA ASP A 29 4.82 -41.38 7.56
C ASP A 29 4.16 -40.31 8.45
N GLN A 30 3.02 -40.63 9.08
CA GLN A 30 2.42 -39.76 10.10
C GLN A 30 3.25 -39.81 11.39
N ASN A 31 3.67 -40.98 11.85
CA ASN A 31 4.54 -41.12 13.02
C ASN A 31 5.89 -40.44 12.82
N ALA A 32 6.50 -40.53 11.64
CA ALA A 32 7.77 -39.86 11.35
C ALA A 32 7.63 -38.32 11.34
N ARG A 33 6.52 -37.82 10.86
CA ARG A 33 6.20 -36.35 10.92
C ARG A 33 5.91 -35.90 12.35
N ASP A 34 5.16 -36.67 13.10
CA ASP A 34 4.87 -36.39 14.52
C ASP A 34 6.16 -36.40 15.36
N TRP A 35 7.11 -37.30 15.03
CA TRP A 35 8.43 -37.30 15.64
C TRP A 35 9.28 -36.10 15.23
N GLY A 36 9.24 -35.67 13.96
CA GLY A 36 9.90 -34.47 13.49
C GLY A 36 9.34 -33.21 14.18
N LEU A 37 8.04 -33.08 14.23
CA LEU A 37 7.33 -32.00 14.92
C LEU A 37 7.59 -31.99 16.45
N TYR A 38 7.77 -33.20 17.07
CA TYR A 38 8.12 -33.31 18.48
C TYR A 38 9.57 -32.89 18.77
N GLN A 39 10.52 -33.24 17.90
CA GLN A 39 11.91 -32.81 18.05
C GLN A 39 12.07 -31.29 17.83
N GLU A 40 11.35 -30.75 16.91
CA GLU A 40 11.35 -29.33 16.61
C GLU A 40 10.64 -28.51 17.69
N GLY A 41 9.51 -28.98 18.19
CA GLY A 41 8.87 -28.46 19.39
C GLY A 41 9.79 -28.50 20.61
N SER A 42 10.62 -29.53 20.75
CA SER A 42 11.57 -29.60 21.87
C SER A 42 12.77 -28.67 21.72
N ARG A 43 13.22 -28.35 20.49
CA ARG A 43 14.23 -27.30 20.21
C ARG A 43 13.71 -25.91 20.50
N LEU A 44 12.49 -25.60 20.07
CA LEU A 44 11.79 -24.38 20.41
C LEU A 44 11.63 -24.24 21.93
N LEU A 45 11.20 -25.31 22.60
CA LEU A 45 11.08 -25.37 24.06
C LEU A 45 12.40 -25.06 24.77
N GLY A 46 13.52 -25.58 24.28
CA GLY A 46 14.85 -25.33 24.87
C GLY A 46 15.27 -23.87 24.78
N LYS A 47 15.06 -23.21 23.63
CA LYS A 47 15.36 -21.79 23.41
C LYS A 47 14.39 -20.88 24.20
N MET A 48 13.11 -21.25 24.30
CA MET A 48 12.08 -20.43 24.96
C MET A 48 12.03 -20.60 26.48
N GLN A 49 12.67 -21.60 27.06
CA GLN A 49 12.68 -21.83 28.49
C GLN A 49 13.31 -20.65 29.25
N GLY A 50 14.23 -19.92 28.64
CA GLY A 50 14.82 -18.68 29.16
C GLY A 50 13.78 -17.56 29.30
N TYR A 51 12.89 -17.38 28.31
CA TYR A 51 11.88 -16.30 28.34
C TYR A 51 10.83 -16.47 29.44
N VAL A 52 10.44 -17.72 29.75
CA VAL A 52 9.53 -18.01 30.88
C VAL A 52 10.19 -17.67 32.23
N GLN A 53 11.53 -17.71 32.31
CA GLN A 53 12.30 -17.33 33.49
C GLN A 53 12.54 -15.80 33.60
N GLY A 54 12.01 -14.99 32.68
CA GLY A 54 12.11 -13.54 32.70
C GLY A 54 13.20 -12.96 31.79
N HIS A 55 13.85 -13.77 30.95
CA HIS A 55 14.75 -13.28 29.91
C HIS A 55 13.97 -12.53 28.82
N THR A 56 14.56 -11.47 28.31
CA THR A 56 13.99 -10.67 27.22
C THR A 56 14.74 -10.92 25.90
N PRO A 57 14.14 -10.62 24.75
CA PRO A 57 14.84 -10.69 23.45
C PRO A 57 16.12 -9.86 23.37
N LEU A 58 16.32 -8.88 24.28
CA LEU A 58 17.55 -8.09 24.41
C LEU A 58 18.75 -8.91 24.91
N GLU A 59 18.49 -9.99 25.65
CA GLU A 59 19.53 -10.84 26.25
C GLU A 59 19.93 -12.02 25.37
N THR A 60 19.25 -12.19 24.21
CA THR A 60 19.54 -13.24 23.24
C THR A 60 20.85 -12.94 22.49
N ASP A 61 21.77 -13.90 22.43
CA ASP A 61 22.98 -13.80 21.64
C ASP A 61 22.63 -13.65 20.16
N ARG A 62 23.08 -12.54 19.53
CA ARG A 62 22.78 -12.23 18.14
C ARG A 62 23.89 -12.73 17.22
N THR A 63 23.49 -13.43 16.17
CA THR A 63 24.38 -13.91 15.11
C THR A 63 23.91 -13.38 13.77
N CYS A 64 24.86 -13.13 12.84
CA CYS A 64 24.50 -12.76 11.48
C CYS A 64 23.87 -13.95 10.76
N THR A 65 22.64 -13.77 10.29
CA THR A 65 21.85 -14.81 9.61
C THR A 65 21.64 -14.44 8.14
N ASP A 66 21.61 -15.46 7.26
CA ASP A 66 21.34 -15.32 5.82
C ASP A 66 22.22 -14.28 5.10
N CYS A 67 23.49 -14.14 5.52
CA CYS A 67 24.41 -13.11 5.03
C CYS A 67 24.68 -13.16 3.51
N LEU A 68 24.33 -14.27 2.82
CA LEU A 68 24.47 -14.42 1.37
C LEU A 68 23.56 -13.44 0.59
N PHE A 69 22.44 -13.04 1.14
CA PHE A 69 21.52 -12.10 0.49
C PHE A 69 22.06 -10.67 0.48
N ILE A 70 22.99 -10.31 1.36
CA ILE A 70 23.59 -8.97 1.40
C ILE A 70 24.40 -8.67 0.12
N PRO A 71 25.39 -9.47 -0.30
CA PRO A 71 26.11 -9.22 -1.54
C PRO A 71 25.22 -9.33 -2.78
N LEU A 72 24.21 -10.21 -2.77
CA LEU A 72 23.22 -10.29 -3.84
C LEU A 72 22.46 -8.97 -3.99
N PHE A 73 21.99 -8.40 -2.89
CA PHE A 73 21.28 -7.11 -2.88
C PHE A 73 22.18 -5.95 -3.31
N VAL A 74 23.45 -5.93 -2.85
CA VAL A 74 24.43 -4.91 -3.28
C VAL A 74 24.65 -4.98 -4.79
N ALA A 75 24.77 -6.17 -5.37
CA ALA A 75 24.90 -6.35 -6.82
C ALA A 75 23.63 -5.87 -7.57
N ALA A 76 22.45 -6.14 -7.01
CA ALA A 76 21.18 -5.63 -7.55
C ALA A 76 21.08 -4.11 -7.47
N LEU A 77 21.52 -3.50 -6.36
CA LEU A 77 21.58 -2.04 -6.23
C LEU A 77 22.56 -1.40 -7.20
N PHE A 78 23.68 -2.06 -7.48
CA PHE A 78 24.63 -1.57 -8.49
C PHE A 78 23.97 -1.50 -9.88
N GLY A 79 23.28 -2.57 -10.31
CA GLY A 79 22.50 -2.57 -11.55
C GLY A 79 21.38 -1.52 -11.56
N PHE A 80 20.71 -1.31 -10.43
CA PHE A 80 19.70 -0.26 -10.26
C PHE A 80 20.30 1.14 -10.44
N GLY A 81 21.51 1.37 -9.87
CA GLY A 81 22.25 2.60 -10.05
C GLY A 81 22.63 2.86 -11.52
N LEU A 82 22.97 1.82 -12.29
CA LEU A 82 23.21 1.95 -13.73
C LEU A 82 21.94 2.36 -14.48
N CYS A 83 20.78 1.81 -14.14
CA CYS A 83 19.50 2.23 -14.72
C CYS A 83 19.18 3.70 -14.40
N ILE A 84 19.46 4.15 -13.17
CA ILE A 84 19.29 5.57 -12.78
C ILE A 84 20.25 6.45 -13.57
N SER A 85 21.52 6.06 -13.73
CA SER A 85 22.50 6.80 -14.52
C SER A 85 22.04 6.96 -15.98
N GLU A 86 21.54 5.88 -16.59
CA GLU A 86 20.97 5.91 -17.94
C GLU A 86 19.72 6.80 -18.01
N ALA A 87 18.84 6.73 -17.02
CA ALA A 87 17.67 7.60 -16.92
C ALA A 87 18.04 9.08 -16.82
N MET A 88 19.10 9.42 -16.07
CA MET A 88 19.58 10.80 -15.92
C MET A 88 20.29 11.31 -17.18
N GLU A 89 20.98 10.44 -17.91
CA GLU A 89 21.71 10.81 -19.12
C GLU A 89 20.79 10.96 -20.35
N LYS A 90 19.89 10.01 -20.55
CA LYS A 90 19.02 9.94 -21.75
C LYS A 90 17.61 10.46 -21.50
N GLY A 91 17.14 10.41 -20.24
CA GLY A 91 15.82 10.89 -19.85
C GLY A 91 15.82 12.42 -19.72
N SER A 92 14.73 13.05 -20.11
CA SER A 92 14.54 14.48 -19.93
C SER A 92 13.22 14.73 -19.18
N PHE A 93 13.32 15.44 -18.06
CA PHE A 93 12.14 15.87 -17.32
C PHE A 93 11.22 16.75 -18.16
N GLN A 94 11.82 17.53 -19.08
CA GLN A 94 11.07 18.33 -20.04
C GLN A 94 10.22 17.47 -20.98
N ARG A 95 10.67 16.26 -21.33
CA ARG A 95 9.89 15.34 -22.18
C ARG A 95 8.65 14.79 -21.46
N LEU A 96 8.68 14.69 -20.13
CA LEU A 96 7.53 14.24 -19.34
C LEU A 96 6.41 15.30 -19.34
N THR A 97 6.79 16.58 -19.33
CA THR A 97 5.88 17.73 -19.24
C THR A 97 5.63 18.41 -20.58
N ALA A 98 6.44 18.15 -21.60
CA ALA A 98 6.29 18.77 -22.92
C ALA A 98 5.12 18.16 -23.71
N LEU A 99 4.32 19.02 -24.31
CA LEU A 99 3.25 18.63 -25.23
C LEU A 99 3.73 18.77 -26.68
N PRO A 100 3.30 17.89 -27.60
CA PRO A 100 3.69 17.98 -29.00
C PRO A 100 2.92 19.08 -29.74
N ASP A 101 3.59 19.76 -30.67
CA ASP A 101 2.95 20.59 -31.69
C ASP A 101 2.28 19.71 -32.77
N PHE A 102 1.67 20.32 -33.76
CA PHE A 102 0.99 19.62 -34.84
C PHE A 102 1.94 18.82 -35.77
N GLU A 103 3.25 19.13 -35.74
CA GLU A 103 4.28 18.41 -36.50
C GLU A 103 4.89 17.24 -35.66
N GLY A 104 4.49 17.11 -34.39
CA GLY A 104 5.02 16.12 -33.46
C GLY A 104 6.29 16.54 -32.73
N ASN A 105 6.73 17.81 -32.85
CA ASN A 105 7.86 18.32 -32.09
C ASN A 105 7.40 18.69 -30.67
N LEU A 106 8.21 18.34 -29.67
CA LEU A 106 7.88 18.66 -28.28
C LEU A 106 8.21 20.11 -27.95
N CYS A 107 7.25 20.85 -27.41
CA CYS A 107 7.45 22.22 -26.94
C CYS A 107 8.51 22.25 -25.81
N GLY A 108 9.41 23.26 -25.84
CA GLY A 108 10.51 23.35 -24.89
C GLY A 108 11.76 22.54 -25.24
N THR A 109 11.78 21.81 -26.36
CA THR A 109 12.92 21.03 -26.83
C THR A 109 13.45 21.56 -28.15
N TYR A 110 14.76 21.43 -28.39
CA TYR A 110 15.42 21.72 -29.69
C TYR A 110 15.13 23.11 -30.30
N GLY A 111 15.04 24.15 -29.46
CA GLY A 111 14.80 25.52 -29.93
C GLY A 111 13.35 25.84 -30.27
N GLN A 112 12.44 24.97 -29.93
CA GLN A 112 11.00 25.24 -29.98
C GLN A 112 10.58 26.04 -28.73
N GLY A 113 9.53 26.87 -28.85
CA GLY A 113 8.96 27.58 -27.71
C GLY A 113 8.48 26.64 -26.61
N GLN A 114 8.46 27.11 -25.36
CA GLN A 114 8.16 26.27 -24.18
C GLN A 114 6.68 25.92 -24.05
N TYR A 115 5.79 26.79 -24.53
CA TYR A 115 4.34 26.70 -24.25
C TYR A 115 3.55 26.32 -25.48
N LEU A 116 2.63 25.36 -25.32
CA LEU A 116 1.67 25.01 -26.36
C LEU A 116 0.60 26.09 -26.49
N TYR A 117 0.36 26.56 -27.72
CA TYR A 117 -0.62 27.59 -28.04
C TYR A 117 -1.52 27.12 -29.18
N PHE A 118 -2.81 27.39 -29.08
CA PHE A 118 -3.83 27.07 -30.07
C PHE A 118 -4.12 28.29 -30.93
N CYS A 119 -3.97 28.16 -32.24
CA CYS A 119 -4.31 29.22 -33.17
C CYS A 119 -5.83 29.39 -33.31
N ARG A 120 -6.31 30.55 -33.80
CA ARG A 120 -7.72 30.72 -34.10
C ARG A 120 -8.05 30.05 -35.43
N GLU A 121 -9.19 29.36 -35.50
CA GLU A 121 -9.78 28.93 -36.74
C GLU A 121 -10.40 30.12 -37.49
N GLN A 122 -10.44 30.08 -38.82
CA GLN A 122 -11.16 31.09 -39.64
C GLN A 122 -12.65 30.98 -39.34
N GLY A 123 -13.13 31.68 -38.28
CA GLY A 123 -14.48 31.60 -37.75
C GLY A 123 -14.52 32.02 -36.27
N ILE A 124 -15.21 31.27 -35.44
CA ILE A 124 -15.52 31.62 -34.04
C ILE A 124 -14.76 30.76 -33.01
N GLY A 125 -13.95 29.76 -33.42
CA GLY A 125 -13.32 28.79 -32.50
C GLY A 125 -11.81 28.78 -32.51
N LEU A 126 -11.21 27.81 -31.78
CA LEU A 126 -9.79 27.51 -31.76
C LEU A 126 -9.49 26.32 -32.68
N ASP A 127 -8.40 26.40 -33.41
CA ASP A 127 -7.85 25.26 -34.16
C ASP A 127 -7.11 24.32 -33.22
N LEU A 128 -7.82 23.29 -32.77
CA LEU A 128 -7.31 22.29 -31.84
C LEU A 128 -6.40 21.24 -32.51
N GLN A 129 -6.32 21.23 -33.86
CA GLN A 129 -5.52 20.26 -34.62
C GLN A 129 -4.13 20.79 -34.99
N HIS A 130 -3.95 22.10 -35.11
CA HIS A 130 -2.69 22.71 -35.55
C HIS A 130 -2.09 23.60 -34.45
N GLN A 131 -1.89 23.04 -33.27
CA GLN A 131 -1.24 23.71 -32.13
C GLN A 131 0.25 23.98 -32.44
N ILE A 132 0.76 25.08 -31.92
CA ILE A 132 2.16 25.52 -32.10
C ILE A 132 2.85 25.75 -30.77
N CYS A 133 4.20 25.73 -30.75
CA CYS A 133 4.99 26.08 -29.57
C CYS A 133 5.39 27.54 -29.57
N LEU A 134 5.18 28.28 -28.46
CA LEU A 134 5.59 29.66 -28.24
C LEU A 134 6.58 29.78 -27.09
N GLU A 135 7.49 30.77 -27.13
CA GLU A 135 8.44 31.03 -26.06
C GLU A 135 7.77 31.59 -24.79
N SER A 136 6.69 32.35 -24.95
CA SER A 136 5.92 32.95 -23.86
C SER A 136 4.44 33.05 -24.22
N CYS A 137 3.57 32.91 -23.24
CA CYS A 137 2.14 33.07 -23.42
C CYS A 137 1.78 34.56 -23.59
N PRO A 138 1.06 34.94 -24.68
CA PRO A 138 0.63 36.34 -24.87
C PRO A 138 -0.39 36.73 -23.81
N ALA A 139 -0.12 37.83 -23.10
CA ALA A 139 -1.01 38.40 -22.10
C ALA A 139 -2.12 39.25 -22.68
N ASP A 140 -1.97 39.71 -23.91
CA ASP A 140 -2.89 40.59 -24.60
C ASP A 140 -3.12 40.22 -26.09
N SER A 141 -3.98 40.96 -26.77
CA SER A 141 -4.30 40.77 -28.20
C SER A 141 -3.39 41.56 -29.15
N SER A 142 -2.25 42.07 -28.70
CA SER A 142 -1.43 43.00 -29.47
C SER A 142 -0.35 42.31 -30.30
N SER A 143 0.01 41.05 -29.99
CA SER A 143 1.08 40.32 -30.66
C SER A 143 0.59 39.63 -31.94
N GLN A 144 1.41 39.67 -32.99
CA GLN A 144 1.16 38.87 -34.19
C GLN A 144 1.88 37.52 -34.08
N ILE A 145 1.13 36.45 -34.26
CA ILE A 145 1.62 35.04 -34.15
C ILE A 145 1.45 34.38 -35.53
N PHE A 146 2.53 33.79 -36.00
CA PHE A 146 2.50 33.00 -37.23
C PHE A 146 2.05 31.57 -36.93
N CYS A 147 0.86 31.22 -37.37
CA CYS A 147 0.26 29.89 -37.22
C CYS A 147 0.69 28.99 -38.38
N ARG A 148 1.72 28.13 -38.13
CA ARG A 148 2.32 27.28 -39.17
C ARG A 148 1.32 26.36 -39.84
N GLY A 149 0.37 25.77 -39.12
CA GLY A 149 -0.61 24.83 -39.66
C GLY A 149 -1.58 25.46 -40.66
N THR A 150 -2.00 26.72 -40.42
CA THR A 150 -2.88 27.47 -41.35
C THR A 150 -2.11 28.35 -42.34
N GLY A 151 -0.78 28.50 -42.17
CA GLY A 151 0.07 29.36 -42.99
C GLY A 151 -0.27 30.86 -42.89
N SER A 152 -0.98 31.28 -41.87
CA SER A 152 -1.49 32.65 -41.69
C SER A 152 -0.93 33.32 -40.43
N THR A 153 -0.71 34.64 -40.50
CA THR A 153 -0.38 35.45 -39.33
C THR A 153 -1.69 35.93 -38.69
N GLN A 154 -1.83 35.64 -37.40
CA GLN A 154 -3.03 35.99 -36.63
C GLN A 154 -2.70 36.90 -35.45
N MET A 155 -3.67 37.67 -34.98
CA MET A 155 -3.54 38.43 -33.72
C MET A 155 -3.71 37.47 -32.54
N SER A 156 -2.83 37.62 -31.53
CA SER A 156 -2.93 36.89 -30.27
C SER A 156 -4.27 37.12 -29.57
N TYR A 157 -4.58 36.29 -28.63
CA TYR A 157 -5.66 36.51 -27.64
C TYR A 157 -5.07 36.35 -26.22
N PRO A 158 -5.69 36.95 -25.19
CA PRO A 158 -5.17 36.89 -23.84
C PRO A 158 -5.10 35.46 -23.32
N THR A 159 -3.93 35.06 -22.85
CA THR A 159 -3.68 33.74 -22.28
C THR A 159 -2.86 33.86 -21.00
N HIS A 160 -2.91 32.84 -20.16
CA HIS A 160 -2.04 32.69 -19.01
C HIS A 160 -1.34 31.33 -19.06
N PRO A 161 -0.10 31.23 -18.57
CA PRO A 161 0.61 29.96 -18.55
C PRO A 161 -0.03 29.02 -17.51
N LEU A 162 -0.49 27.85 -17.95
CA LEU A 162 -1.00 26.80 -17.10
C LEU A 162 0.03 25.66 -17.01
N ALA A 163 0.41 25.27 -15.80
CA ALA A 163 1.38 24.21 -15.52
C ALA A 163 2.77 24.41 -16.15
N GLY A 164 3.11 25.60 -16.64
CA GLY A 164 4.35 25.84 -17.38
C GLY A 164 4.43 25.17 -18.75
N MET A 165 3.31 24.64 -19.27
CA MET A 165 3.25 23.83 -20.50
C MET A 165 2.30 24.37 -21.56
N ILE A 166 1.21 25.00 -21.15
CA ILE A 166 0.12 25.43 -22.06
C ILE A 166 -0.22 26.90 -21.83
N CYS A 167 -0.47 27.62 -22.92
CA CYS A 167 -1.09 28.94 -22.88
C CYS A 167 -2.62 28.78 -22.83
N MET A 168 -3.18 28.82 -21.62
CA MET A 168 -4.62 28.66 -21.42
C MET A 168 -5.34 29.97 -21.74
N PRO A 169 -6.39 29.96 -22.59
CA PRO A 169 -7.15 31.14 -22.90
C PRO A 169 -7.84 31.77 -21.66
N SER A 170 -7.76 33.06 -21.52
CA SER A 170 -8.41 33.79 -20.40
C SER A 170 -9.94 33.97 -20.62
N THR A 171 -10.44 33.76 -21.84
CA THR A 171 -11.88 33.82 -22.16
C THR A 171 -12.52 32.47 -21.84
N ALA A 172 -13.68 32.51 -21.18
CA ALA A 172 -14.39 31.30 -20.73
C ALA A 172 -14.77 30.36 -21.90
N GLU A 173 -15.13 30.93 -23.04
CA GLU A 173 -15.52 30.21 -24.26
C GLU A 173 -14.37 29.36 -24.79
N PHE A 174 -13.22 29.95 -25.07
CA PHE A 174 -12.03 29.25 -25.58
C PHE A 174 -11.41 28.30 -24.53
N SER A 175 -11.47 28.68 -23.25
CA SER A 175 -11.04 27.84 -22.16
C SER A 175 -11.83 26.53 -22.09
N SER A 176 -13.16 26.59 -22.34
CA SER A 176 -14.01 25.40 -22.35
C SER A 176 -13.70 24.46 -23.52
N GLU A 177 -13.34 24.99 -24.69
CA GLU A 177 -12.93 24.19 -25.86
C GLU A 177 -11.62 23.41 -25.58
N VAL A 178 -10.61 24.11 -25.02
CA VAL A 178 -9.35 23.47 -24.65
C VAL A 178 -9.55 22.41 -23.54
N LYS A 179 -10.37 22.70 -22.52
CA LYS A 179 -10.71 21.72 -21.47
C LYS A 179 -11.42 20.49 -22.03
N GLN A 180 -12.28 20.63 -23.04
CA GLN A 180 -12.93 19.47 -23.68
C GLN A 180 -11.95 18.58 -24.43
N LEU A 181 -10.93 19.14 -25.11
CA LEU A 181 -9.89 18.36 -25.78
C LEU A 181 -9.16 17.43 -24.81
N PHE A 182 -8.88 17.93 -23.61
CA PHE A 182 -8.16 17.17 -22.58
C PHE A 182 -9.07 16.31 -21.70
N ASN A 183 -10.37 16.53 -21.69
CA ASN A 183 -11.34 15.71 -20.92
C ASN A 183 -11.37 14.24 -21.38
N ASN A 184 -11.01 13.98 -22.64
CA ASN A 184 -10.92 12.63 -23.18
C ASN A 184 -9.65 11.89 -22.73
N ASN A 185 -8.68 12.58 -22.11
CA ASN A 185 -7.46 11.98 -21.59
C ASN A 185 -7.42 12.12 -20.05
N PRO A 186 -7.78 11.07 -19.28
CA PRO A 186 -7.90 11.16 -17.82
C PRO A 186 -6.60 11.56 -17.13
N PHE A 187 -5.44 11.23 -17.70
CA PHE A 187 -4.15 11.63 -17.13
C PHE A 187 -3.90 13.14 -17.25
N VAL A 188 -4.17 13.71 -18.43
CA VAL A 188 -3.98 15.14 -18.67
C VAL A 188 -5.00 15.94 -17.85
N LYS A 189 -6.24 15.47 -17.75
CA LYS A 189 -7.25 16.08 -16.87
C LYS A 189 -6.78 16.11 -15.42
N THR A 190 -6.31 14.99 -14.89
CA THR A 190 -5.80 14.91 -13.51
C THR A 190 -4.57 15.81 -13.31
N LEU A 191 -3.72 15.95 -14.32
CA LEU A 191 -2.57 16.86 -14.29
C LEU A 191 -3.02 18.34 -14.27
N PHE A 192 -4.04 18.69 -15.06
CA PHE A 192 -4.63 20.03 -15.05
C PHE A 192 -5.26 20.36 -13.69
N ASP A 193 -6.07 19.45 -13.18
CA ASP A 193 -6.71 19.61 -11.87
C ASP A 193 -5.66 19.70 -10.74
N ALA A 194 -4.59 18.92 -10.83
CA ALA A 194 -3.49 18.94 -9.86
C ALA A 194 -2.66 20.23 -9.90
N THR A 195 -2.50 20.88 -11.05
CA THR A 195 -1.72 22.13 -11.15
C THR A 195 -2.47 23.35 -10.61
N GLU A 196 -3.80 23.36 -10.67
CA GLU A 196 -4.59 24.38 -9.97
C GLU A 196 -4.46 24.25 -8.44
N ILE A 197 -4.17 23.05 -7.91
CA ILE A 197 -4.07 22.74 -6.47
C ILE A 197 -2.67 23.05 -5.90
N THR A 198 -1.60 23.02 -6.71
CA THR A 198 -0.21 23.19 -6.23
C THR A 198 0.10 24.59 -5.68
N TYR A 199 -0.79 25.55 -5.85
CA TYR A 199 -0.64 26.89 -5.26
C TYR A 199 -0.78 26.93 -3.74
N ASP A 200 -1.47 25.95 -3.12
CA ASP A 200 -1.74 25.93 -1.68
C ASP A 200 -1.14 24.69 -0.96
N TRP A 201 0.19 24.54 -1.04
CA TRP A 201 0.90 23.48 -0.30
C TRP A 201 0.62 23.50 1.21
N GLU A 202 0.25 24.67 1.77
CA GLU A 202 -0.14 24.81 3.18
C GLU A 202 -1.33 23.91 3.54
N GLN A 203 -2.32 23.78 2.64
CA GLN A 203 -3.50 22.91 2.86
C GLN A 203 -3.10 21.44 2.90
N LEU A 204 -2.12 21.02 2.10
CA LEU A 204 -1.62 19.63 2.09
C LEU A 204 -0.94 19.29 3.41
N VAL A 205 -0.16 20.22 3.97
CA VAL A 205 0.48 20.05 5.29
C VAL A 205 -0.58 19.99 6.40
N VAL A 206 -1.58 20.87 6.35
CA VAL A 206 -2.70 20.85 7.30
C VAL A 206 -3.44 19.51 7.23
N ALA A 207 -3.71 19.01 6.02
CA ALA A 207 -4.32 17.68 5.84
C ALA A 207 -3.49 16.56 6.45
N ALA A 208 -2.16 16.60 6.27
CA ALA A 208 -1.24 15.61 6.85
C ALA A 208 -1.27 15.63 8.38
N VAL A 209 -1.28 16.81 8.98
CA VAL A 209 -1.40 16.96 10.45
C VAL A 209 -2.76 16.44 10.95
N ILE A 210 -3.85 16.81 10.30
CA ILE A 210 -5.20 16.37 10.66
C ILE A 210 -5.32 14.83 10.54
N ALA A 211 -4.85 14.25 9.43
CA ALA A 211 -4.85 12.80 9.22
C ALA A 211 -4.06 12.06 10.30
N SER A 212 -2.93 12.63 10.73
CA SER A 212 -2.12 12.06 11.81
C SER A 212 -2.84 12.09 13.15
N VAL A 213 -3.47 13.21 13.48
CA VAL A 213 -4.28 13.33 14.69
C VAL A 213 -5.41 12.30 14.70
N TYR A 214 -6.13 12.14 13.57
CA TYR A 214 -7.19 11.13 13.47
C TYR A 214 -6.64 9.70 13.56
N SER A 215 -5.46 9.42 13.01
CA SER A 215 -4.81 8.11 13.13
C SER A 215 -4.48 7.78 14.59
N TYR A 216 -3.93 8.74 15.34
CA TYR A 216 -3.68 8.57 16.78
C TYR A 216 -4.98 8.42 17.58
N LEU A 217 -6.01 9.22 17.29
CA LEU A 217 -7.30 9.10 17.95
C LEU A 217 -7.95 7.74 17.68
N TYR A 218 -7.81 7.21 16.47
CA TYR A 218 -8.33 5.89 16.15
C TYR A 218 -7.61 4.78 16.92
N ILE A 219 -6.27 4.75 16.94
CA ILE A 219 -5.49 3.78 17.72
C ILE A 219 -5.81 3.91 19.23
N PHE A 220 -5.92 5.14 19.73
CA PHE A 220 -6.31 5.38 21.11
C PHE A 220 -7.73 4.87 21.41
N SER A 221 -8.67 5.03 20.48
CA SER A 221 -10.01 4.47 20.60
C SER A 221 -10.01 2.94 20.67
N ILE A 222 -9.14 2.28 19.89
CA ILE A 222 -8.94 0.81 20.00
C ILE A 222 -8.46 0.47 21.41
N SER A 223 -7.48 1.20 21.98
CA SER A 223 -6.93 0.90 23.29
C SER A 223 -7.92 1.11 24.44
N MET A 224 -8.90 2.00 24.29
CA MET A 224 -9.92 2.26 25.31
C MET A 224 -11.14 1.34 25.21
N CYS A 225 -11.52 0.96 24.01
CA CYS A 225 -12.80 0.29 23.76
C CYS A 225 -12.71 -0.75 22.62
N ALA A 226 -11.64 -1.57 22.62
CA ALA A 226 -11.43 -2.59 21.58
C ALA A 226 -12.67 -3.49 21.41
N ASN A 227 -13.25 -3.97 22.49
CA ASN A 227 -14.43 -4.83 22.46
C ASN A 227 -15.64 -4.15 21.78
N CYS A 228 -15.94 -2.90 22.15
CA CYS A 228 -17.03 -2.15 21.54
C CYS A 228 -16.75 -1.91 20.04
N LEU A 229 -15.53 -1.53 19.70
CA LEU A 229 -15.11 -1.23 18.35
C LEU A 229 -15.15 -2.47 17.44
N VAL A 230 -14.73 -3.66 17.94
CA VAL A 230 -14.86 -4.93 17.21
C VAL A 230 -16.32 -5.19 16.82
N TRP A 231 -17.22 -5.11 17.80
CA TRP A 231 -18.63 -5.37 17.52
C TRP A 231 -19.25 -4.31 16.63
N LEU A 232 -18.86 -3.04 16.74
CA LEU A 232 -19.27 -1.98 15.81
C LEU A 232 -18.73 -2.21 14.40
N CYS A 233 -17.46 -2.60 14.26
CA CYS A 233 -16.87 -2.91 12.95
C CYS A 233 -17.54 -4.13 12.32
N LEU A 234 -17.79 -5.19 13.07
CA LEU A 234 -18.51 -6.37 12.58
C LEU A 234 -19.94 -6.03 12.19
N LEU A 235 -20.63 -5.21 13.01
CA LEU A 235 -21.96 -4.72 12.69
C LEU A 235 -21.93 -3.89 11.40
N ALA A 236 -21.00 -2.95 11.26
CA ALA A 236 -20.85 -2.14 10.04
C ALA A 236 -20.52 -3.01 8.82
N LEU A 237 -19.62 -3.99 8.97
CA LEU A 237 -19.25 -4.91 7.90
C LEU A 237 -20.46 -5.74 7.36
N VAL A 238 -21.42 -6.05 8.22
CA VAL A 238 -22.65 -6.74 7.84
C VAL A 238 -23.71 -5.77 7.33
N THR A 239 -23.92 -4.64 8.04
CA THR A 239 -25.04 -3.73 7.75
C THR A 239 -24.79 -2.88 6.50
N VAL A 240 -23.56 -2.42 6.26
CA VAL A 240 -23.25 -1.54 5.12
C VAL A 240 -23.55 -2.23 3.78
N PRO A 241 -22.99 -3.41 3.45
CA PRO A 241 -23.32 -4.06 2.18
C PRO A 241 -24.81 -4.45 2.09
N THR A 242 -25.43 -4.83 3.22
CA THR A 242 -26.86 -5.17 3.23
C THR A 242 -27.73 -3.95 2.91
N LEU A 243 -27.46 -2.81 3.54
CA LEU A 243 -28.22 -1.57 3.31
C LEU A 243 -27.99 -1.02 1.90
N LEU A 244 -26.74 -1.05 1.42
CA LEU A 244 -26.42 -0.67 0.04
C LEU A 244 -27.13 -1.60 -0.94
N GLY A 245 -27.11 -2.92 -0.69
CA GLY A 245 -27.81 -3.89 -1.52
C GLY A 245 -29.33 -3.65 -1.58
N LEU A 246 -29.95 -3.37 -0.42
CA LEU A 246 -31.36 -3.00 -0.36
C LEU A 246 -31.65 -1.68 -1.10
N LEU A 247 -30.75 -0.70 -1.00
CA LEU A 247 -30.87 0.56 -1.73
C LEU A 247 -30.86 0.33 -3.25
N TYR A 248 -29.91 -0.49 -3.76
CA TYR A 248 -29.85 -0.85 -5.18
C TYR A 248 -31.12 -1.59 -5.66
N ILE A 249 -31.63 -2.53 -4.86
CA ILE A 249 -32.87 -3.25 -5.15
C ILE A 249 -34.06 -2.28 -5.18
N TYR A 250 -34.12 -1.35 -4.23
CA TYR A 250 -35.18 -0.35 -4.17
C TYR A 250 -35.14 0.59 -5.38
N MET A 251 -33.96 1.07 -5.78
CA MET A 251 -33.79 1.92 -6.95
C MET A 251 -34.12 1.18 -8.26
N SER A 252 -33.78 -0.09 -8.36
CA SER A 252 -34.17 -0.96 -9.49
C SER A 252 -35.68 -1.11 -9.61
N ALA A 253 -36.41 -1.16 -8.48
CA ALA A 253 -37.86 -1.30 -8.45
C ALA A 253 -38.63 0.00 -8.69
N SER A 254 -37.99 1.17 -8.50
CA SER A 254 -38.61 2.48 -8.57
C SER A 254 -37.76 3.46 -9.41
N PRO A 255 -37.69 3.29 -10.74
CA PRO A 255 -36.83 4.07 -11.62
C PRO A 255 -37.20 5.57 -11.73
N GLU A 256 -38.34 5.99 -11.22
CA GLU A 256 -38.82 7.39 -11.27
C GLU A 256 -38.31 8.28 -10.12
N ILE A 257 -37.59 7.73 -9.14
CA ILE A 257 -37.07 8.53 -8.03
C ILE A 257 -35.77 9.19 -8.48
N ILE A 258 -35.89 10.48 -8.81
CA ILE A 258 -34.76 11.37 -9.04
C ILE A 258 -33.99 11.49 -7.73
N VAL A 259 -32.80 10.89 -7.67
CA VAL A 259 -31.87 11.08 -6.55
C VAL A 259 -31.50 12.58 -6.53
N PRO A 260 -31.61 13.26 -5.38
CA PRO A 260 -31.22 14.66 -5.31
C PRO A 260 -29.77 14.84 -5.78
N ASP A 261 -29.49 15.87 -6.59
CA ASP A 261 -28.16 16.23 -7.13
C ASP A 261 -27.07 16.47 -6.06
N THR A 262 -27.43 16.36 -4.79
CA THR A 262 -26.54 16.50 -3.63
C THR A 262 -25.64 15.30 -3.36
N ILE A 263 -25.90 14.13 -3.99
CA ILE A 263 -25.02 12.95 -3.86
C ILE A 263 -24.11 12.92 -5.09
N PRO A 264 -22.80 13.18 -4.94
CA PRO A 264 -21.88 13.16 -6.06
C PRO A 264 -21.69 11.72 -6.57
N GLY A 265 -21.98 11.51 -7.83
CA GLY A 265 -21.83 10.22 -8.52
C GLY A 265 -23.14 9.46 -8.65
N THR A 266 -23.44 9.05 -9.87
CA THR A 266 -24.56 8.16 -10.17
C THR A 266 -24.29 6.81 -9.49
N ILE A 267 -25.01 6.55 -8.40
CA ILE A 267 -24.94 5.25 -7.68
C ILE A 267 -25.51 4.12 -8.55
N THR A 268 -26.25 4.44 -9.61
CA THR A 268 -26.90 3.48 -10.51
C THR A 268 -26.08 3.26 -11.78
N THR A 269 -26.06 2.03 -12.29
CA THR A 269 -25.43 1.69 -13.57
C THR A 269 -26.27 2.17 -14.78
N GLY A 270 -27.49 2.67 -14.55
CA GLY A 270 -28.46 3.06 -15.57
C GLY A 270 -29.23 1.89 -16.20
N ASP A 271 -28.91 0.66 -15.81
CA ASP A 271 -29.60 -0.56 -16.24
C ASP A 271 -30.22 -1.26 -15.02
N THR A 272 -31.56 -1.30 -14.98
CA THR A 272 -32.34 -1.88 -13.86
C THR A 272 -32.00 -3.33 -13.55
N GLN A 273 -31.62 -4.12 -14.56
CA GLN A 273 -31.28 -5.52 -14.36
C GLN A 273 -29.89 -5.71 -13.74
N ASN A 274 -28.93 -4.88 -14.12
CA ASN A 274 -27.59 -4.84 -13.52
C ASN A 274 -27.67 -4.34 -12.08
N ASP A 275 -28.44 -3.30 -11.80
CA ASP A 275 -28.63 -2.76 -10.44
C ASP A 275 -29.31 -3.78 -9.52
N LEU A 276 -30.31 -4.53 -10.00
CA LEU A 276 -30.93 -5.60 -9.24
C LEU A 276 -29.95 -6.73 -8.92
N SER A 277 -29.19 -7.19 -9.91
CA SER A 277 -28.22 -8.26 -9.71
C SER A 277 -27.10 -7.86 -8.75
N PHE A 278 -26.61 -6.62 -8.84
CA PHE A 278 -25.61 -6.04 -7.93
C PHE A 278 -26.17 -5.91 -6.50
N GLY A 279 -27.41 -5.44 -6.35
CA GLY A 279 -28.09 -5.33 -5.07
C GLY A 279 -28.28 -6.70 -4.39
N LEU A 280 -28.71 -7.72 -5.14
CA LEU A 280 -28.84 -9.08 -4.62
C LEU A 280 -27.49 -9.68 -4.21
N ALA A 281 -26.42 -9.44 -4.97
CA ALA A 281 -25.07 -9.88 -4.63
C ALA A 281 -24.58 -9.25 -3.32
N LEU A 282 -24.77 -7.94 -3.14
CA LEU A 282 -24.41 -7.23 -1.91
C LEU A 282 -25.18 -7.74 -0.69
N CYS A 283 -26.50 -7.95 -0.82
CA CYS A 283 -27.30 -8.56 0.25
C CYS A 283 -26.82 -9.98 0.58
N GLY A 284 -26.50 -10.78 -0.43
CA GLY A 284 -25.96 -12.13 -0.25
C GLY A 284 -24.62 -12.11 0.52
N ILE A 285 -23.73 -11.17 0.20
CA ILE A 285 -22.46 -10.95 0.92
C ILE A 285 -22.74 -10.59 2.37
N GLY A 286 -23.65 -9.64 2.64
CA GLY A 286 -24.00 -9.23 4.00
C GLY A 286 -24.53 -10.39 4.85
N ILE A 287 -25.43 -11.22 4.30
CA ILE A 287 -25.96 -12.41 4.97
C ILE A 287 -24.85 -13.44 5.24
N LEU A 288 -23.97 -13.70 4.27
CA LEU A 288 -22.84 -14.61 4.43
C LEU A 288 -21.91 -14.14 5.57
N LEU A 289 -21.57 -12.85 5.60
CA LEU A 289 -20.75 -12.27 6.66
C LEU A 289 -21.41 -12.37 8.03
N ALA A 290 -22.72 -12.16 8.13
CA ALA A 290 -23.49 -12.36 9.37
C ALA A 290 -23.42 -13.82 9.85
N CYS A 291 -23.62 -14.78 8.95
CA CYS A 291 -23.51 -16.20 9.27
C CYS A 291 -22.10 -16.56 9.77
N VAL A 292 -21.06 -16.10 9.10
CA VAL A 292 -19.65 -16.33 9.51
C VAL A 292 -19.39 -15.71 10.88
N ALA A 293 -19.83 -14.48 11.15
CA ALA A 293 -19.64 -13.81 12.43
C ALA A 293 -20.32 -14.58 13.58
N VAL A 294 -21.53 -15.07 13.39
CA VAL A 294 -22.24 -15.87 14.39
C VAL A 294 -21.57 -17.23 14.61
N CYS A 295 -21.21 -17.93 13.53
CA CYS A 295 -20.57 -19.26 13.63
C CYS A 295 -19.18 -19.19 14.29
N LYS A 296 -18.46 -18.09 14.13
CA LYS A 296 -17.10 -17.89 14.65
C LYS A 296 -17.03 -16.98 15.89
N ALA A 297 -18.13 -16.67 16.52
CA ALA A 297 -18.22 -15.74 17.64
C ALA A 297 -17.26 -16.09 18.82
N GLN A 298 -17.04 -17.37 19.09
CA GLN A 298 -16.10 -17.81 20.13
C GLN A 298 -14.64 -17.53 19.73
N THR A 299 -14.28 -17.83 18.49
CA THR A 299 -12.93 -17.55 17.94
C THR A 299 -12.66 -16.04 17.90
N ILE A 300 -13.69 -15.24 17.57
CA ILE A 300 -13.63 -13.77 17.57
C ILE A 300 -13.36 -13.24 18.99
N LYS A 301 -14.03 -13.77 20.01
CA LYS A 301 -13.78 -13.39 21.42
C LYS A 301 -12.36 -13.72 21.87
N LEU A 302 -11.81 -14.84 21.40
CA LEU A 302 -10.43 -15.22 21.71
C LEU A 302 -9.42 -14.28 21.04
N ALA A 303 -9.65 -13.94 19.77
CA ALA A 303 -8.82 -13.01 19.05
C ALA A 303 -8.87 -11.59 19.66
N LEU A 304 -10.02 -11.21 20.22
CA LEU A 304 -10.20 -9.92 20.87
C LEU A 304 -9.26 -9.69 22.05
N THR A 305 -8.99 -10.73 22.87
CA THR A 305 -8.05 -10.60 23.98
C THR A 305 -6.63 -10.28 23.51
N SER A 306 -6.18 -10.86 22.39
CA SER A 306 -4.87 -10.52 21.81
C SER A 306 -4.82 -9.11 21.24
N ILE A 307 -5.93 -8.62 20.71
CA ILE A 307 -6.08 -7.23 20.23
C ILE A 307 -6.05 -6.24 21.40
N GLU A 308 -6.72 -6.56 22.52
CA GLU A 308 -6.66 -5.76 23.74
C GLU A 308 -5.23 -5.69 24.29
N GLU A 309 -4.50 -6.81 24.30
CA GLU A 309 -3.09 -6.86 24.69
C GLU A 309 -2.20 -6.03 23.75
N ALA A 310 -2.44 -6.07 22.44
CA ALA A 310 -1.72 -5.24 21.47
C ALA A 310 -1.98 -3.74 21.69
N ALA A 311 -3.21 -3.38 21.98
CA ALA A 311 -3.58 -2.01 22.32
C ALA A 311 -2.94 -1.54 23.65
N ASP A 312 -2.85 -2.42 24.64
CA ASP A 312 -2.13 -2.14 25.90
C ASP A 312 -0.63 -1.93 25.68
N CYS A 313 -0.02 -2.68 24.75
CA CYS A 313 1.38 -2.46 24.34
C CYS A 313 1.59 -1.02 23.84
N ILE A 314 0.74 -0.53 22.93
CA ILE A 314 0.84 0.83 22.40
C ILE A 314 0.67 1.87 23.51
N ARG A 315 -0.30 1.65 24.41
CA ARG A 315 -0.55 2.56 25.53
C ARG A 315 0.63 2.64 26.50
N GLN A 316 1.28 1.52 26.77
CA GLN A 316 2.41 1.44 27.69
C GLN A 316 3.75 1.85 27.05
N MET A 317 3.85 1.83 25.73
CA MET A 317 5.05 2.21 24.98
C MET A 317 4.79 3.35 23.99
N PRO A 318 4.61 4.61 24.48
CA PRO A 318 4.25 5.74 23.62
C PRO A 318 5.31 6.06 22.57
N MET A 319 6.59 5.71 22.78
CA MET A 319 7.64 5.90 21.79
C MET A 319 7.43 5.06 20.52
N LEU A 320 6.72 3.94 20.63
CA LEU A 320 6.36 3.11 19.49
C LEU A 320 5.43 3.85 18.50
N SER A 321 4.66 4.82 18.99
CA SER A 321 3.80 5.68 18.17
C SER A 321 4.56 6.63 17.23
N ILE A 322 5.87 6.80 17.40
CA ILE A 322 6.74 7.57 16.50
C ILE A 322 7.11 6.75 15.25
N GLN A 323 7.05 5.43 15.36
CA GLN A 323 7.46 4.51 14.29
C GLN A 323 6.75 4.76 12.94
N PRO A 324 5.43 5.00 12.87
CA PRO A 324 4.75 5.29 11.59
C PRO A 324 5.34 6.51 10.86
N TRP A 325 5.75 7.53 11.61
CA TRP A 325 6.40 8.71 11.04
C TRP A 325 7.79 8.41 10.50
N VAL A 326 8.59 7.66 11.25
CA VAL A 326 9.93 7.27 10.80
C VAL A 326 9.84 6.41 9.56
N SER A 327 9.01 5.36 9.59
CA SER A 327 8.84 4.47 8.44
C SER A 327 8.19 5.17 7.25
N GLY A 328 7.17 6.01 7.48
CA GLY A 328 6.49 6.77 6.42
C GLY A 328 7.42 7.78 5.75
N LEU A 329 8.23 8.52 6.53
CA LEU A 329 9.19 9.47 5.99
C LEU A 329 10.27 8.77 5.17
N VAL A 330 10.87 7.69 5.67
CA VAL A 330 11.89 6.91 4.95
C VAL A 330 11.31 6.33 3.66
N THR A 331 10.10 5.78 3.75
CA THR A 331 9.39 5.25 2.58
C THR A 331 9.15 6.35 1.54
N LEU A 332 8.70 7.53 1.94
CA LEU A 332 8.44 8.65 1.04
C LEU A 332 9.72 9.16 0.38
N LEU A 333 10.82 9.26 1.14
CA LEU A 333 12.14 9.66 0.63
C LEU A 333 12.71 8.70 -0.43
N VAL A 334 12.32 7.44 -0.40
CA VAL A 334 12.71 6.44 -1.42
C VAL A 334 11.67 6.34 -2.53
N PHE A 335 10.39 6.46 -2.20
CA PHE A 335 9.28 6.32 -3.15
C PHE A 335 9.29 7.43 -4.21
N ILE A 336 9.40 8.70 -3.80
CA ILE A 336 9.35 9.84 -4.74
C ILE A 336 10.49 9.77 -5.76
N PRO A 337 11.78 9.66 -5.37
CA PRO A 337 12.87 9.51 -6.34
C PRO A 337 12.74 8.24 -7.19
N GLY A 338 12.21 7.15 -6.62
CA GLY A 338 11.95 5.92 -7.35
C GLY A 338 10.93 6.09 -8.47
N VAL A 339 9.82 6.78 -8.21
CA VAL A 339 8.81 7.11 -9.24
C VAL A 339 9.41 8.03 -10.30
N LEU A 340 10.11 9.09 -9.88
CA LEU A 340 10.73 10.03 -10.82
C LEU A 340 11.76 9.34 -11.71
N GLY A 341 12.63 8.48 -11.15
CA GLY A 341 13.60 7.70 -11.91
C GLY A 341 12.94 6.73 -12.89
N PHE A 342 11.85 6.07 -12.50
CA PHE A 342 11.06 5.20 -13.38
C PHE A 342 10.45 5.99 -14.56
N LEU A 343 9.87 7.15 -14.29
CA LEU A 343 9.31 8.01 -15.32
C LEU A 343 10.40 8.53 -16.27
N MET A 344 11.54 8.96 -15.75
CA MET A 344 12.69 9.40 -16.57
C MET A 344 13.22 8.26 -17.45
N LEU A 345 13.35 7.05 -16.89
CA LEU A 345 13.78 5.88 -17.65
C LEU A 345 12.80 5.51 -18.77
N ASN A 346 11.50 5.63 -18.51
CA ASN A 346 10.46 5.43 -19.51
C ASN A 346 10.54 6.45 -20.66
N MET A 347 11.08 7.65 -20.38
CA MET A 347 11.31 8.72 -21.38
C MET A 347 12.71 8.68 -22.03
N ALA A 348 13.55 7.70 -21.69
CA ALA A 348 14.91 7.58 -22.20
C ALA A 348 15.00 7.01 -23.62
N GLY A 349 13.90 6.56 -24.21
CA GLY A 349 13.85 6.07 -25.59
C GLY A 349 13.98 7.18 -26.65
N ASP A 350 14.23 6.79 -27.91
CA ASP A 350 14.25 7.73 -29.02
C ASP A 350 12.87 8.37 -29.23
N LEU A 351 12.88 9.67 -29.59
CA LEU A 351 11.65 10.39 -29.88
C LEU A 351 10.94 9.76 -31.08
N PRO A 352 9.65 9.40 -30.96
CA PRO A 352 8.91 8.85 -32.08
C PRO A 352 8.73 9.92 -33.16
N LYS A 353 8.91 9.51 -34.39
CA LYS A 353 8.59 10.34 -35.57
C LYS A 353 7.09 10.45 -35.82
N GLN A 354 6.25 9.77 -35.06
CA GLN A 354 4.80 9.79 -35.19
C GLN A 354 4.13 9.85 -33.82
N VAL A 355 3.26 10.82 -33.65
CA VAL A 355 2.32 10.90 -32.54
C VAL A 355 1.04 10.16 -32.95
N ASP A 356 0.58 9.23 -32.14
CA ASP A 356 -0.73 8.63 -32.35
C ASP A 356 -1.80 9.68 -32.07
N LEU A 357 -2.43 10.16 -33.10
CA LEU A 357 -3.46 11.21 -33.07
C LEU A 357 -4.70 10.83 -32.25
N THR A 358 -4.90 9.53 -31.98
CA THR A 358 -6.07 9.06 -31.21
C THR A 358 -5.83 9.04 -29.72
N SER A 359 -4.58 8.87 -29.25
CA SER A 359 -4.25 8.80 -27.83
C SER A 359 -3.48 10.02 -27.32
N GLY A 360 -3.01 10.90 -28.19
CA GLY A 360 -2.16 12.04 -27.83
C GLY A 360 -0.84 11.64 -27.15
N ARG A 361 -0.50 10.35 -27.17
CA ARG A 361 0.73 9.82 -26.58
C ARG A 361 1.78 9.61 -27.66
N PRO A 362 3.01 10.06 -27.41
CA PRO A 362 4.12 9.65 -28.26
C PRO A 362 4.25 8.13 -28.18
N VAL A 363 4.08 7.43 -29.32
CA VAL A 363 4.35 6.00 -29.42
C VAL A 363 5.86 5.83 -29.51
N TYR A 364 6.50 5.54 -28.38
CA TYR A 364 7.92 5.20 -28.38
C TYR A 364 8.09 3.86 -29.10
N THR A 365 8.79 3.85 -30.22
CA THR A 365 9.34 2.60 -30.79
C THR A 365 10.46 2.17 -29.85
N GLY A 366 10.08 1.37 -28.82
CA GLY A 366 10.97 1.05 -27.73
C GLY A 366 12.19 0.31 -28.21
N ASP A 367 13.36 0.85 -27.94
CA ASP A 367 14.58 0.06 -27.87
C ASP A 367 14.30 -1.10 -26.91
N PRO A 368 14.43 -2.38 -27.33
CA PRO A 368 14.19 -3.52 -26.43
C PRO A 368 15.00 -3.47 -25.15
N TRP A 369 16.11 -2.72 -25.15
CA TRP A 369 16.96 -2.49 -23.98
C TRP A 369 16.29 -1.63 -22.92
N VAL A 370 15.52 -0.63 -23.31
CA VAL A 370 14.75 0.22 -22.37
C VAL A 370 13.66 -0.60 -21.69
N ALA A 371 12.99 -1.50 -22.40
CA ALA A 371 11.96 -2.36 -21.81
C ALA A 371 12.54 -3.30 -20.73
N VAL A 372 13.71 -3.90 -21.00
CA VAL A 372 14.41 -4.74 -20.02
C VAL A 372 14.85 -3.92 -18.80
N SER A 373 15.40 -2.73 -19.01
CA SER A 373 15.82 -1.83 -17.93
C SER A 373 14.64 -1.38 -17.07
N LEU A 374 13.48 -1.11 -17.66
CA LEU A 374 12.25 -0.76 -16.93
C LEU A 374 11.75 -1.90 -16.04
N ILE A 375 11.74 -3.14 -16.56
CA ILE A 375 11.32 -4.31 -15.77
C ILE A 375 12.31 -4.53 -14.61
N TYR A 376 13.60 -4.48 -14.90
CA TYR A 376 14.64 -4.62 -13.87
C TYR A 376 14.52 -3.54 -12.80
N TYR A 377 14.38 -2.28 -13.21
CA TYR A 377 14.17 -1.15 -12.33
C TYR A 377 12.98 -1.36 -11.40
N LEU A 378 11.84 -1.75 -11.98
CA LEU A 378 10.61 -1.99 -11.23
C LEU A 378 10.78 -3.10 -10.18
N VAL A 379 11.42 -4.22 -10.56
CA VAL A 379 11.65 -5.35 -9.66
C VAL A 379 12.52 -4.93 -8.47
N ILE A 380 13.64 -4.26 -8.73
CA ILE A 380 14.56 -3.86 -7.65
C ILE A 380 13.95 -2.75 -6.79
N TRP A 381 13.23 -1.80 -7.40
CA TRP A 381 12.53 -0.76 -6.63
C TRP A 381 11.45 -1.36 -5.70
N VAL A 382 10.66 -2.30 -6.18
CA VAL A 382 9.69 -3.02 -5.34
C VAL A 382 10.41 -3.78 -4.22
N TRP A 383 11.57 -4.40 -4.49
CA TRP A 383 12.36 -5.09 -3.46
C TRP A 383 12.87 -4.13 -2.39
N ILE A 384 13.36 -2.94 -2.77
CA ILE A 384 13.77 -1.90 -1.82
C ILE A 384 12.58 -1.50 -0.92
N MET A 385 11.39 -1.29 -1.51
CA MET A 385 10.19 -0.92 -0.75
C MET A 385 9.75 -2.03 0.22
N GLU A 386 9.79 -3.30 -0.20
CA GLU A 386 9.51 -4.44 0.66
C GLU A 386 10.55 -4.58 1.78
N LEU A 387 11.82 -4.29 1.52
CA LEU A 387 12.87 -4.30 2.54
C LEU A 387 12.63 -3.22 3.61
N LEU A 388 12.28 -1.99 3.20
CA LEU A 388 11.96 -0.91 4.15
C LEU A 388 10.77 -1.29 5.03
N HIS A 389 9.75 -1.92 4.44
CA HIS A 389 8.61 -2.45 5.17
C HIS A 389 9.03 -3.57 6.14
N ALA A 390 9.87 -4.51 5.72
CA ALA A 390 10.38 -5.60 6.56
C ALA A 390 11.20 -5.09 7.75
N ILE A 391 12.06 -4.07 7.54
CA ILE A 391 12.81 -3.44 8.63
C ILE A 391 11.85 -2.78 9.64
N SER A 392 10.87 -2.01 9.16
CA SER A 392 9.87 -1.38 10.01
C SER A 392 9.10 -2.42 10.84
N GLN A 393 8.65 -3.49 10.18
CA GLN A 393 7.91 -4.58 10.81
C GLN A 393 8.75 -5.29 11.87
N PHE A 394 10.00 -5.63 11.56
CA PHE A 394 10.92 -6.26 12.51
C PHE A 394 11.14 -5.40 13.77
N VAL A 395 11.35 -4.09 13.60
CA VAL A 395 11.58 -3.15 14.72
C VAL A 395 10.36 -3.09 15.64
N VAL A 396 9.16 -3.02 15.06
CA VAL A 396 7.90 -3.02 15.83
C VAL A 396 7.74 -4.33 16.58
N MET A 397 7.92 -5.47 15.91
CA MET A 397 7.78 -6.80 16.50
C MET A 397 8.79 -7.03 17.62
N PHE A 398 10.05 -6.68 17.40
CA PHE A 398 11.09 -6.76 18.42
C PHE A 398 10.71 -5.94 19.67
N THR A 399 10.28 -4.70 19.47
CA THR A 399 9.92 -3.80 20.58
C THR A 399 8.69 -4.31 21.33
N ALA A 400 7.67 -4.82 20.61
CA ALA A 400 6.49 -5.42 21.22
C ALA A 400 6.82 -6.70 22.02
N GLN A 401 7.75 -7.54 21.53
CA GLN A 401 8.22 -8.73 22.24
C GLN A 401 8.99 -8.36 23.53
N VAL A 402 9.84 -7.32 23.48
CA VAL A 402 10.52 -6.79 24.67
C VAL A 402 9.50 -6.31 25.71
N TRP A 403 8.45 -5.59 25.26
CA TRP A 403 7.36 -5.20 26.14
C TRP A 403 6.64 -6.41 26.74
N TYR A 404 6.31 -7.40 25.91
CA TYR A 404 5.57 -8.60 26.33
C TYR A 404 6.28 -9.32 27.49
N PHE A 405 7.56 -9.57 27.41
CA PHE A 405 8.32 -10.31 28.43
C PHE A 405 8.76 -9.45 29.63
N ARG A 406 8.89 -8.13 29.45
CA ARG A 406 9.35 -7.23 30.52
C ARG A 406 8.20 -6.58 31.28
N MET A 407 7.18 -6.10 30.61
CA MET A 407 6.21 -5.15 31.17
C MET A 407 4.79 -5.70 31.27
N LYS A 408 4.42 -6.73 30.53
CA LYS A 408 3.06 -7.28 30.53
C LYS A 408 2.63 -7.65 31.97
N GLY A 409 1.52 -7.06 32.41
CA GLY A 409 0.95 -7.33 33.75
C GLY A 409 1.67 -6.67 34.91
N ARG A 410 2.59 -5.73 34.70
CA ARG A 410 3.25 -4.93 35.71
C ARG A 410 2.78 -3.48 35.64
N ASP A 411 2.57 -2.82 36.79
CA ASP A 411 2.36 -1.38 36.83
C ASP A 411 3.67 -0.68 36.44
N ALA A 412 3.78 -0.24 35.21
CA ALA A 412 4.96 0.42 34.71
C ALA A 412 5.08 1.83 35.31
N SER A 413 6.21 2.15 35.95
CA SER A 413 6.49 3.52 36.33
C SER A 413 6.61 4.41 35.09
N PHE A 414 6.21 5.68 35.17
CA PHE A 414 6.26 6.64 34.05
C PHE A 414 7.62 6.67 33.35
N TRP A 415 8.72 6.56 34.08
CA TRP A 415 10.08 6.55 33.52
C TRP A 415 10.46 5.25 32.83
N SER A 416 9.88 4.10 33.18
CA SER A 416 10.10 2.84 32.47
C SER A 416 9.36 2.77 31.12
N GLN A 417 8.32 3.60 30.97
CA GLN A 417 7.58 3.75 29.70
C GLN A 417 8.38 4.51 28.63
N PHE A 418 9.35 5.35 29.02
CA PHE A 418 10.20 6.14 28.11
C PHE A 418 11.43 5.38 27.63
N SER A 419 11.42 4.05 27.58
CA SER A 419 12.53 3.26 27.04
C SER A 419 12.55 3.31 25.51
N GLY A 420 12.81 4.49 24.94
CA GLY A 420 13.01 4.69 23.49
C GLY A 420 14.23 3.93 22.94
N TYR A 421 15.09 3.46 23.81
CA TYR A 421 16.25 2.64 23.46
C TYR A 421 15.86 1.28 22.86
N ASP A 422 14.73 0.69 23.27
CA ASP A 422 14.31 -0.63 22.78
C ASP A 422 14.03 -0.60 21.26
N MET A 423 13.39 0.47 20.77
CA MET A 423 13.17 0.66 19.35
C MET A 423 14.49 0.93 18.60
N LEU A 424 15.41 1.68 19.18
CA LEU A 424 16.73 1.93 18.61
C LEU A 424 17.56 0.63 18.52
N TYR A 425 17.52 -0.22 19.54
CA TYR A 425 18.12 -1.56 19.50
C TYR A 425 17.46 -2.42 18.42
N GLY A 426 16.15 -2.32 18.22
CA GLY A 426 15.45 -2.99 17.15
C GLY A 426 16.03 -2.61 15.78
N TYR A 427 16.25 -1.32 15.48
CA TYR A 427 16.90 -0.87 14.25
C TYR A 427 18.35 -1.34 14.15
N LEU A 428 19.10 -1.25 15.24
CA LEU A 428 20.49 -1.70 15.27
C LEU A 428 20.59 -3.19 14.93
N TYR A 429 19.76 -4.02 15.58
CA TYR A 429 19.77 -5.48 15.35
C TYR A 429 19.26 -5.85 13.95
N ALA A 430 18.24 -5.15 13.44
CA ALA A 430 17.75 -5.36 12.08
C ALA A 430 18.87 -5.17 11.05
N ILE A 431 19.66 -4.08 11.18
CA ILE A 431 20.67 -3.70 10.19
C ILE A 431 21.98 -4.49 10.39
N THR A 432 22.42 -4.73 11.65
CA THR A 432 23.74 -5.33 11.90
C THR A 432 23.72 -6.85 11.86
N TYR A 433 22.66 -7.50 12.32
CA TYR A 433 22.62 -8.96 12.47
C TYR A 433 21.61 -9.65 11.56
N HIS A 434 20.45 -9.03 11.31
CA HIS A 434 19.33 -9.70 10.65
C HIS A 434 18.99 -9.13 9.26
N LEU A 435 19.83 -8.24 8.73
CA LEU A 435 19.62 -7.67 7.39
C LEU A 435 19.51 -8.76 6.32
N GLY A 436 20.31 -9.83 6.41
CA GLY A 436 20.27 -10.95 5.48
C GLY A 436 18.91 -11.67 5.48
N SER A 437 18.37 -11.98 6.66
CA SER A 437 17.06 -12.62 6.80
C SER A 437 15.91 -11.71 6.34
N LEU A 438 16.00 -10.41 6.60
CA LEU A 438 15.02 -9.42 6.12
C LEU A 438 15.06 -9.26 4.60
N LEU A 439 16.27 -9.28 4.00
CA LEU A 439 16.46 -9.28 2.55
C LEU A 439 15.87 -10.54 1.91
N TYR A 440 16.04 -11.69 2.53
CA TYR A 440 15.49 -12.94 2.02
C TYR A 440 13.96 -12.92 2.01
N GLY A 441 13.32 -12.62 3.13
CA GLY A 441 11.85 -12.59 3.21
C GLY A 441 11.25 -11.51 2.33
N SER A 442 11.84 -10.30 2.27
CA SER A 442 11.40 -9.24 1.38
C SER A 442 11.56 -9.60 -0.10
N PHE A 443 12.61 -10.36 -0.47
CA PHE A 443 12.78 -10.88 -1.83
C PHE A 443 11.65 -11.83 -2.22
N LEU A 444 11.27 -12.76 -1.34
CA LEU A 444 10.15 -13.67 -1.59
C LEU A 444 8.84 -12.90 -1.78
N CYS A 445 8.54 -11.93 -0.92
CA CYS A 445 7.36 -11.09 -1.05
C CYS A 445 7.37 -10.31 -2.38
N THR A 446 8.53 -9.79 -2.78
CA THR A 446 8.72 -9.09 -4.07
C THR A 446 8.44 -10.01 -5.24
N LEU A 447 8.94 -11.24 -5.22
CA LEU A 447 8.75 -12.21 -6.31
C LEU A 447 7.26 -12.46 -6.58
N PHE A 448 6.47 -12.73 -5.53
CA PHE A 448 5.03 -12.96 -5.68
C PHE A 448 4.27 -11.69 -6.09
N ARG A 449 4.65 -10.53 -5.55
CA ARG A 449 4.04 -9.24 -5.93
C ARG A 449 4.28 -8.90 -7.40
N VAL A 450 5.52 -9.01 -7.87
CA VAL A 450 5.87 -8.75 -9.28
C VAL A 450 5.20 -9.75 -10.20
N ALA A 451 5.20 -11.04 -9.86
CA ALA A 451 4.49 -12.06 -10.64
C ALA A 451 3.00 -11.74 -10.79
N ARG A 452 2.34 -11.28 -9.72
CA ARG A 452 0.93 -10.86 -9.76
C ARG A 452 0.73 -9.60 -10.60
N MET A 453 1.63 -8.62 -10.52
CA MET A 453 1.57 -7.41 -11.35
C MET A 453 1.70 -7.74 -12.85
N LEU A 454 2.65 -8.60 -13.21
CA LEU A 454 2.83 -9.07 -14.59
C LEU A 454 1.61 -9.86 -15.08
N ALA A 455 1.06 -10.76 -14.25
CA ALA A 455 -0.17 -11.48 -14.59
C ALA A 455 -1.35 -10.53 -14.82
N ALA A 456 -1.50 -9.48 -14.01
CA ALA A 456 -2.54 -8.47 -14.19
C ALA A 456 -2.37 -7.66 -15.49
N MET A 457 -1.13 -7.37 -15.90
CA MET A 457 -0.85 -6.73 -17.21
C MET A 457 -1.23 -7.65 -18.36
N LEU A 458 -0.94 -8.95 -18.25
CA LEU A 458 -1.32 -9.94 -19.26
C LEU A 458 -2.83 -10.11 -19.38
N VAL A 459 -3.57 -10.00 -18.26
CA VAL A 459 -5.05 -9.98 -18.29
C VAL A 459 -5.55 -8.83 -19.15
N ARG A 460 -5.06 -7.61 -18.93
CA ARG A 460 -5.45 -6.43 -19.72
C ARG A 460 -5.13 -6.60 -21.20
N ALA A 461 -3.91 -7.03 -21.51
CA ALA A 461 -3.50 -7.29 -22.90
C ALA A 461 -4.37 -8.37 -23.58
N SER A 462 -4.83 -9.38 -22.83
CA SER A 462 -5.74 -10.41 -23.33
C SER A 462 -7.16 -9.90 -23.57
N GLU A 463 -7.62 -8.96 -22.75
CA GLU A 463 -8.92 -8.27 -22.93
C GLU A 463 -8.89 -7.39 -24.16
N ASP A 464 -7.81 -6.63 -24.37
CA ASP A 464 -7.61 -5.74 -25.52
C ASP A 464 -7.56 -6.53 -26.86
N THR A 465 -7.01 -7.75 -26.82
CA THR A 465 -6.98 -8.66 -28.01
C THR A 465 -8.29 -9.42 -28.25
N GLY A 466 -9.30 -9.26 -27.38
CA GLY A 466 -10.61 -9.86 -27.53
C GLY A 466 -10.65 -11.39 -27.32
N ASN A 467 -9.71 -11.97 -26.57
CA ASN A 467 -9.68 -13.41 -26.28
C ASN A 467 -10.25 -13.72 -24.89
N PRO A 468 -11.57 -14.04 -24.77
CA PRO A 468 -12.23 -14.20 -23.47
C PRO A 468 -11.73 -15.43 -22.70
N VAL A 469 -11.28 -16.50 -23.38
CA VAL A 469 -10.80 -17.73 -22.72
C VAL A 469 -9.45 -17.48 -22.05
N ALA A 470 -8.52 -16.81 -22.74
CA ALA A 470 -7.23 -16.44 -22.18
C ALA A 470 -7.39 -15.46 -21.00
N ALA A 471 -8.28 -14.47 -21.16
CA ALA A 471 -8.59 -13.52 -20.07
C ALA A 471 -9.15 -14.21 -18.83
N CYS A 472 -10.07 -15.16 -18.99
CA CYS A 472 -10.65 -15.93 -17.87
C CYS A 472 -9.57 -16.76 -17.14
N PHE A 473 -8.73 -17.49 -17.89
CA PHE A 473 -7.63 -18.28 -17.32
C PHE A 473 -6.62 -17.40 -16.56
N LEU A 474 -6.20 -16.28 -17.16
CA LEU A 474 -5.26 -15.35 -16.54
C LEU A 474 -5.86 -14.67 -15.29
N LYS A 475 -7.17 -14.35 -15.27
CA LYS A 475 -7.86 -13.85 -14.07
C LYS A 475 -7.83 -14.88 -12.93
N CYS A 476 -8.11 -16.15 -13.25
CA CYS A 476 -8.03 -17.23 -12.26
C CYS A 476 -6.61 -17.39 -11.72
N PHE A 477 -5.60 -17.39 -12.60
CA PHE A 477 -4.19 -17.45 -12.23
C PHE A 477 -3.76 -16.26 -11.35
N THR A 478 -4.18 -15.04 -11.69
CA THR A 478 -3.92 -13.84 -10.89
C THR A 478 -4.55 -13.95 -9.49
N CYS A 479 -5.76 -14.54 -9.38
CA CYS A 479 -6.39 -14.82 -8.10
C CYS A 479 -5.58 -15.83 -7.26
N CYS A 480 -5.10 -16.90 -7.87
CA CYS A 480 -4.24 -17.89 -7.20
C CYS A 480 -2.93 -17.25 -6.71
N LEU A 481 -2.29 -16.40 -7.53
CA LEU A 481 -1.09 -15.65 -7.13
C LEU A 481 -1.38 -14.69 -5.96
N ALA A 482 -2.54 -14.04 -5.94
CA ALA A 482 -2.93 -13.16 -4.84
C ALA A 482 -3.11 -13.93 -3.52
N CYS A 483 -3.68 -15.13 -3.58
CA CYS A 483 -3.78 -16.03 -2.42
C CYS A 483 -2.40 -16.49 -1.94
N ALA A 484 -1.51 -16.87 -2.86
CA ALA A 484 -0.15 -17.29 -2.54
C ALA A 484 0.67 -16.13 -1.94
N GLU A 485 0.56 -14.93 -2.50
CA GLU A 485 1.20 -13.72 -1.95
C GLU A 485 0.77 -13.46 -0.50
N LYS A 486 -0.54 -13.54 -0.20
CA LYS A 486 -1.05 -13.35 1.16
C LYS A 486 -0.51 -14.41 2.13
N LEU A 487 -0.47 -15.67 1.70
CA LEU A 487 0.07 -16.75 2.53
C LEU A 487 1.56 -16.56 2.81
N VAL A 488 2.34 -16.21 1.79
CA VAL A 488 3.78 -15.93 1.95
C VAL A 488 4.00 -14.75 2.90
N ARG A 489 3.24 -13.67 2.77
CA ARG A 489 3.32 -12.51 3.68
C ARG A 489 3.01 -12.89 5.12
N PHE A 490 1.96 -13.66 5.33
CA PHE A 490 1.57 -14.13 6.67
C PHE A 490 2.66 -14.98 7.32
N VAL A 491 3.21 -15.97 6.58
CA VAL A 491 4.32 -16.79 7.08
C VAL A 491 5.57 -15.95 7.32
N THR A 492 5.87 -15.00 6.43
CA THR A 492 7.02 -14.09 6.55
C THR A 492 6.91 -13.19 7.77
N SER A 493 5.70 -12.67 8.08
CA SER A 493 5.45 -11.88 9.28
C SER A 493 5.78 -12.66 10.55
N LEU A 494 5.27 -13.90 10.66
CA LEU A 494 5.55 -14.77 11.80
C LEU A 494 7.01 -15.21 11.85
N ALA A 495 7.66 -15.43 10.70
CA ALA A 495 9.08 -15.73 10.63
C ALA A 495 9.94 -14.56 11.16
N TYR A 496 9.57 -13.32 10.83
CA TYR A 496 10.24 -12.13 11.40
C TYR A 496 10.05 -12.02 12.91
N CYS A 497 8.89 -12.46 13.45
CA CYS A 497 8.71 -12.57 14.90
C CYS A 497 9.71 -13.53 15.52
N ASP A 498 9.95 -14.69 14.90
CA ASP A 498 10.91 -15.68 15.39
C ASP A 498 12.36 -15.18 15.28
N VAL A 499 12.72 -14.59 14.13
CA VAL A 499 14.05 -13.96 13.94
C VAL A 499 14.30 -12.88 14.98
N ALA A 500 13.30 -12.06 15.29
CA ALA A 500 13.40 -11.00 16.30
C ALA A 500 13.55 -11.57 17.71
N MET A 501 12.88 -12.66 18.02
CA MET A 501 12.91 -13.31 19.35
C MET A 501 14.16 -14.16 19.55
N ASN A 502 14.42 -15.08 18.62
CA ASN A 502 15.38 -16.20 18.79
C ASN A 502 16.69 -16.04 18.02
N SER A 503 16.84 -14.98 17.19
CA SER A 503 18.02 -14.79 16.32
C SER A 503 18.22 -15.95 15.31
N THR A 504 17.12 -16.53 14.82
CA THR A 504 17.13 -17.64 13.84
C THR A 504 17.39 -17.13 12.42
N SER A 505 17.72 -18.05 11.50
CA SER A 505 17.69 -17.76 10.06
C SER A 505 16.24 -17.61 9.57
N TYR A 506 16.01 -16.98 8.40
CA TYR A 506 14.68 -16.82 7.84
C TYR A 506 13.97 -18.18 7.61
N CYS A 507 14.67 -19.17 7.05
CA CYS A 507 14.09 -20.50 6.79
C CYS A 507 13.71 -21.23 8.08
N GLU A 508 14.55 -21.17 9.10
CA GLU A 508 14.26 -21.74 10.42
C GLU A 508 13.06 -21.04 11.08
N GLY A 509 13.01 -19.70 11.03
CA GLY A 509 11.88 -18.92 11.53
C GLY A 509 10.57 -19.21 10.78
N ALA A 510 10.64 -19.41 9.46
CA ALA A 510 9.46 -19.78 8.65
C ALA A 510 8.96 -21.19 8.99
N GLU A 511 9.86 -22.15 9.24
CA GLU A 511 9.51 -23.50 9.66
C GLU A 511 8.83 -23.49 11.06
N HIS A 512 9.38 -22.72 12.00
CA HIS A 512 8.75 -22.48 13.30
C HIS A 512 7.37 -21.84 13.17
N ALA A 513 7.22 -20.84 12.30
CA ALA A 513 5.95 -20.18 12.02
C ALA A 513 4.90 -21.15 11.46
N VAL A 514 5.28 -22.00 10.48
CA VAL A 514 4.39 -23.01 9.91
C VAL A 514 3.96 -24.03 10.98
N THR A 515 4.87 -24.48 11.82
CA THR A 515 4.57 -25.39 12.92
C THR A 515 3.59 -24.76 13.92
N LEU A 516 3.76 -23.47 14.23
CA LEU A 516 2.87 -22.73 15.09
C LEU A 516 1.45 -22.60 14.48
N VAL A 517 1.39 -22.28 13.18
CA VAL A 517 0.13 -22.19 12.42
C VAL A 517 -0.57 -23.56 12.38
N GLN A 518 0.13 -24.66 12.21
CA GLN A 518 -0.48 -26.00 12.21
C GLN A 518 -1.15 -26.34 13.53
N ARG A 519 -0.60 -25.89 14.65
CA ARG A 519 -1.15 -26.16 16.00
C ARG A 519 -2.18 -25.16 16.47
N HIS A 520 -2.00 -23.88 16.18
CA HIS A 520 -2.82 -22.76 16.69
C HIS A 520 -3.48 -21.96 15.57
N GLY A 521 -3.51 -22.46 14.33
CA GLY A 521 -3.90 -21.73 13.14
C GLY A 521 -5.28 -21.08 13.21
N GLY A 522 -6.22 -21.69 13.89
CA GLY A 522 -7.56 -21.11 14.05
C GLY A 522 -7.55 -19.76 14.79
N ALA A 523 -6.74 -19.64 15.85
CA ALA A 523 -6.62 -18.40 16.62
C ALA A 523 -5.76 -17.36 15.87
N LEU A 524 -4.62 -17.79 15.29
CA LEU A 524 -3.73 -16.93 14.52
C LEU A 524 -4.46 -16.29 13.34
N VAL A 525 -5.16 -17.09 12.53
CA VAL A 525 -5.94 -16.59 11.38
C VAL A 525 -7.10 -15.69 11.83
N ALA A 526 -7.70 -15.93 12.99
CA ALA A 526 -8.78 -15.09 13.49
C ALA A 526 -8.26 -13.72 13.95
N VAL A 527 -7.10 -13.66 14.61
CA VAL A 527 -6.48 -12.39 15.01
C VAL A 527 -6.05 -11.60 13.77
N GLU A 528 -5.37 -12.23 12.82
CA GLU A 528 -4.98 -11.63 11.55
C GLU A 528 -6.21 -11.07 10.79
N GLY A 529 -7.29 -11.86 10.72
CA GLY A 529 -8.53 -11.43 10.07
C GLY A 529 -9.18 -10.23 10.76
N LEU A 530 -9.19 -10.18 12.10
CA LEU A 530 -9.70 -9.03 12.84
C LEU A 530 -8.79 -7.82 12.75
N ALA A 531 -7.48 -7.99 12.85
CA ALA A 531 -6.50 -6.91 12.68
C ALA A 531 -6.65 -6.26 11.29
N MET A 532 -6.80 -7.08 10.23
CA MET A 532 -7.08 -6.61 8.88
C MET A 532 -8.39 -5.80 8.79
N ILE A 533 -9.46 -6.23 9.48
CA ILE A 533 -10.73 -5.48 9.51
C ILE A 533 -10.53 -4.13 10.20
N PHE A 534 -9.83 -4.10 11.34
CA PHE A 534 -9.52 -2.85 12.03
C PHE A 534 -8.70 -1.91 11.18
N SER A 535 -7.68 -2.42 10.51
CA SER A 535 -6.84 -1.64 9.61
C SER A 535 -7.63 -1.06 8.46
N PHE A 536 -8.51 -1.85 7.85
CA PHE A 536 -9.35 -1.39 6.75
C PHE A 536 -10.35 -0.30 7.19
N VAL A 537 -11.02 -0.52 8.33
CA VAL A 537 -11.94 0.47 8.92
C VAL A 537 -11.18 1.72 9.35
N GLY A 538 -10.00 1.57 9.97
CA GLY A 538 -9.17 2.69 10.40
C GLY A 538 -8.73 3.57 9.24
N ILE A 539 -8.23 2.98 8.17
CA ILE A 539 -7.87 3.71 6.93
C ILE A 539 -9.08 4.45 6.38
N GLY A 540 -10.24 3.79 6.29
CA GLY A 540 -11.48 4.39 5.81
C GLY A 540 -11.96 5.56 6.67
N VAL A 541 -11.96 5.39 7.99
CA VAL A 541 -12.38 6.43 8.96
C VAL A 541 -11.44 7.63 8.91
N VAL A 542 -10.13 7.43 8.94
CA VAL A 542 -9.14 8.51 8.87
C VAL A 542 -9.25 9.26 7.55
N SER A 543 -9.34 8.55 6.43
CA SER A 543 -9.46 9.15 5.10
C SER A 543 -10.73 10.00 4.98
N THR A 544 -11.88 9.46 5.37
CA THR A 544 -13.17 10.18 5.29
C THR A 544 -13.26 11.32 6.29
N ALA A 545 -12.72 11.18 7.50
CA ALA A 545 -12.68 12.25 8.50
C ALA A 545 -11.80 13.42 8.04
N THR A 546 -10.63 13.11 7.42
CA THR A 546 -9.74 14.12 6.84
C THR A 546 -10.43 14.87 5.71
N ALA A 547 -11.09 14.15 4.81
CA ALA A 547 -11.88 14.74 3.72
C ALA A 547 -13.02 15.62 4.23
N ALA A 548 -13.80 15.14 5.20
CA ALA A 548 -14.91 15.89 5.79
C ALA A 548 -14.44 17.18 6.47
N THR A 549 -13.31 17.12 7.19
CA THR A 549 -12.72 18.31 7.83
C THR A 549 -12.27 19.32 6.79
N CYS A 550 -11.63 18.87 5.70
CA CYS A 550 -11.26 19.73 4.59
C CYS A 550 -12.50 20.39 3.94
N TRP A 551 -13.53 19.60 3.65
CA TRP A 551 -14.78 20.11 3.11
C TRP A 551 -15.40 21.19 3.99
N MET A 552 -15.42 21.00 5.31
CA MET A 552 -15.87 22.00 6.27
C MET A 552 -14.98 23.25 6.24
N MET A 553 -13.66 23.08 6.20
CA MET A 553 -12.71 24.22 6.15
C MET A 553 -12.89 25.05 4.90
N THR A 554 -12.96 24.42 3.72
CA THR A 554 -13.10 25.11 2.43
C THR A 554 -14.44 25.82 2.27
N ASN A 555 -15.49 25.38 2.97
CA ASN A 555 -16.80 26.04 2.92
C ASN A 555 -17.01 27.09 4.03
N SER A 556 -16.35 26.94 5.18
CA SER A 556 -16.61 27.79 6.37
C SER A 556 -15.63 28.97 6.49
N PHE A 557 -14.41 28.85 5.97
CA PHE A 557 -13.41 29.91 6.10
C PHE A 557 -13.43 30.82 4.87
N ASP A 558 -13.62 32.13 5.08
CA ASP A 558 -13.60 33.14 4.04
C ASP A 558 -12.31 33.14 3.23
N ARG A 559 -11.19 32.76 3.84
CA ARG A 559 -9.88 32.61 3.16
C ARG A 559 -9.95 31.69 1.95
N TYR A 560 -10.72 30.61 2.01
CA TYR A 560 -10.82 29.59 0.96
C TYR A 560 -12.10 29.69 0.14
N ASN A 561 -13.13 30.37 0.66
CA ASN A 561 -14.45 30.46 0.04
C ASN A 561 -14.68 31.79 -0.71
N ASN A 562 -13.90 32.84 -0.42
CA ASN A 562 -14.05 34.14 -1.03
C ASN A 562 -13.27 34.22 -2.37
N PRO A 563 -13.92 34.48 -3.52
CA PRO A 563 -13.25 34.56 -4.83
C PRO A 563 -12.19 35.68 -4.94
N MET A 564 -12.18 36.64 -4.00
CA MET A 564 -11.20 37.73 -3.95
C MET A 564 -9.97 37.40 -3.09
N SER A 565 -9.93 36.22 -2.48
CA SER A 565 -8.79 35.76 -1.68
C SER A 565 -7.71 35.14 -2.55
N ASP A 566 -6.43 35.41 -2.24
CA ASP A 566 -5.28 34.78 -2.90
C ASP A 566 -5.25 33.24 -2.72
N HIS A 567 -6.02 32.72 -1.76
CA HIS A 567 -6.14 31.29 -1.44
C HIS A 567 -7.51 30.70 -1.80
N TYR A 568 -8.23 31.33 -2.72
CA TYR A 568 -9.54 30.85 -3.16
C TYR A 568 -9.44 29.47 -3.81
N VAL A 569 -10.29 28.55 -3.39
CA VAL A 569 -10.36 27.18 -3.92
C VAL A 569 -11.51 27.07 -4.91
N PRO A 570 -11.25 27.05 -6.24
CA PRO A 570 -12.30 26.98 -7.25
C PRO A 570 -12.98 25.60 -7.27
N ASP A 571 -12.20 24.50 -7.21
CA ASP A 571 -12.73 23.14 -7.19
C ASP A 571 -12.57 22.49 -5.81
N LYS A 572 -13.59 22.71 -4.97
CA LYS A 572 -13.65 22.17 -3.60
C LYS A 572 -13.75 20.63 -3.58
N GLN A 573 -14.36 20.03 -4.61
CA GLN A 573 -14.53 18.57 -4.66
C GLN A 573 -13.19 17.89 -4.89
N MET A 574 -12.39 18.39 -5.83
CA MET A 574 -11.06 17.85 -6.12
C MET A 574 -10.10 18.01 -4.94
N VAL A 575 -10.09 19.16 -4.29
CA VAL A 575 -9.27 19.40 -3.08
C VAL A 575 -9.69 18.46 -1.95
N THR A 576 -10.99 18.24 -1.75
CA THR A 576 -11.49 17.28 -0.75
C THR A 576 -11.06 15.85 -1.07
N PHE A 577 -11.11 15.45 -2.34
CA PHE A 577 -10.62 14.14 -2.78
C PHE A 577 -9.12 13.99 -2.52
N LEU A 578 -8.31 15.00 -2.82
CA LEU A 578 -6.88 14.98 -2.54
C LEU A 578 -6.59 14.82 -1.03
N HIS A 579 -7.36 15.50 -0.18
CA HIS A 579 -7.25 15.34 1.27
C HIS A 579 -7.64 13.93 1.74
N ALA A 580 -8.64 13.30 1.09
CA ALA A 580 -8.95 11.89 1.32
C ALA A 580 -7.77 10.97 0.98
N VAL A 581 -7.09 11.23 -0.13
CA VAL A 581 -5.90 10.47 -0.57
C VAL A 581 -4.73 10.66 0.41
N ILE A 582 -4.50 11.88 0.90
CA ILE A 582 -3.48 12.16 1.93
C ILE A 582 -3.83 11.42 3.23
N GLY A 583 -5.10 11.49 3.65
CA GLY A 583 -5.59 10.76 4.82
C GLY A 583 -5.36 9.25 4.70
N PHE A 584 -5.66 8.70 3.53
CA PHE A 584 -5.41 7.29 3.20
C PHE A 584 -3.91 6.94 3.29
N ALA A 585 -3.04 7.74 2.67
CA ALA A 585 -1.60 7.50 2.65
C ALA A 585 -0.96 7.54 4.05
N ILE A 586 -1.43 8.46 4.91
CA ILE A 586 -0.92 8.61 6.27
C ILE A 586 -1.48 7.53 7.20
N ALA A 587 -2.73 7.09 7.02
CA ALA A 587 -3.31 6.05 7.85
C ALA A 587 -2.61 4.68 7.69
N ILE A 588 -2.08 4.36 6.50
CA ILE A 588 -1.45 3.07 6.21
C ILE A 588 -0.32 2.73 7.20
N PRO A 589 0.74 3.53 7.40
CA PRO A 589 1.81 3.19 8.34
C PRO A 589 1.35 3.07 9.80
N PHE A 590 0.29 3.79 10.20
CA PHE A 590 -0.30 3.65 11.54
C PHE A 590 -1.03 2.31 11.71
N MET A 591 -1.75 1.86 10.68
CA MET A 591 -2.41 0.56 10.73
C MET A 591 -1.40 -0.59 10.66
N HIS A 592 -0.33 -0.47 9.88
CA HIS A 592 0.76 -1.43 9.88
C HIS A 592 1.47 -1.56 11.22
N LEU A 593 1.63 -0.46 11.97
CA LEU A 593 2.12 -0.53 13.35
C LEU A 593 1.24 -1.44 14.20
N PHE A 594 -0.07 -1.23 14.17
CA PHE A 594 -1.03 -2.01 14.93
C PHE A 594 -1.02 -3.50 14.53
N ASP A 595 -1.06 -3.80 13.24
CA ASP A 595 -1.00 -5.17 12.71
C ASP A 595 0.26 -5.90 13.17
N SER A 596 1.43 -5.25 13.06
CA SER A 596 2.72 -5.84 13.46
C SER A 596 2.79 -6.12 14.97
N ILE A 597 2.16 -5.31 15.79
CA ILE A 597 2.07 -5.55 17.25
C ILE A 597 1.14 -6.72 17.54
N CYS A 598 -0.01 -6.82 16.84
CA CYS A 598 -0.91 -7.96 16.94
C CYS A 598 -0.19 -9.27 16.60
N ASP A 599 0.56 -9.31 15.51
CA ASP A 599 1.35 -10.47 15.09
C ASP A 599 2.36 -10.88 16.18
N ALA A 600 3.10 -9.90 16.72
CA ALA A 600 4.09 -10.15 17.76
C ALA A 600 3.46 -10.68 19.06
N VAL A 601 2.34 -10.10 19.51
CA VAL A 601 1.65 -10.52 20.74
C VAL A 601 1.07 -11.93 20.57
N VAL A 602 0.44 -12.21 19.44
CA VAL A 602 -0.11 -13.54 19.16
C VAL A 602 0.99 -14.58 19.06
N TYR A 603 2.11 -14.23 18.40
CA TYR A 603 3.28 -15.11 18.34
C TYR A 603 3.80 -15.41 19.75
N CYS A 604 3.97 -14.42 20.63
CA CYS A 604 4.41 -14.60 22.00
C CYS A 604 3.42 -15.46 22.82
N ASN A 605 2.11 -15.19 22.68
CA ASN A 605 1.08 -15.99 23.37
C ASN A 605 1.10 -17.45 22.94
N ALA A 606 1.21 -17.71 21.64
CA ALA A 606 1.30 -19.06 21.11
C ALA A 606 2.61 -19.75 21.55
N ALA A 607 3.74 -19.07 21.52
CA ALA A 607 5.03 -19.58 21.92
C ALA A 607 5.07 -19.94 23.41
N VAL A 608 4.50 -19.10 24.28
CA VAL A 608 4.40 -19.37 25.73
C VAL A 608 3.44 -20.54 26.01
N SER A 609 2.34 -20.70 25.26
CA SER A 609 1.40 -21.82 25.44
C SER A 609 2.04 -23.19 25.18
N PHE A 610 3.07 -23.26 24.35
CA PHE A 610 3.84 -24.47 24.11
C PHE A 610 4.60 -24.99 25.33
N GLN A 611 4.89 -24.15 26.30
CA GLN A 611 5.76 -24.47 27.46
C GLN A 611 4.99 -24.90 28.71
N LEU A 612 3.68 -24.62 28.76
CA LEU A 612 2.87 -24.97 29.93
C LEU A 612 2.40 -26.42 29.86
N PRO A 613 2.71 -27.29 30.87
CA PRO A 613 2.15 -28.64 30.93
C PRO A 613 0.63 -28.56 30.95
N THR A 614 -0.05 -29.47 30.24
CA THR A 614 -1.52 -29.57 30.14
C THR A 614 -2.24 -29.66 31.50
N SER A 615 -1.53 -29.91 32.59
CA SER A 615 -2.06 -29.96 33.97
C SER A 615 -2.38 -28.59 34.58
N TRP A 616 -1.94 -27.48 34.00
CA TRP A 616 -2.15 -26.13 34.54
C TRP A 616 -3.44 -25.46 34.02
N GLY A 617 -4.13 -26.05 33.04
CA GLY A 617 -5.39 -25.54 32.49
C GLY A 617 -6.61 -25.68 33.38
N SER A 618 -6.49 -26.24 34.60
CA SER A 618 -7.62 -26.48 35.54
C SER A 618 -7.72 -25.45 36.68
N SER A 619 -6.88 -24.42 36.72
CA SER A 619 -6.99 -23.37 37.77
C SER A 619 -7.67 -22.13 37.21
N LYS A 620 -8.78 -21.76 37.85
CA LYS A 620 -9.68 -20.63 37.60
C LYS A 620 -8.92 -19.29 37.46
N GLY A 621 -8.54 -18.95 36.26
CA GLY A 621 -8.06 -17.63 35.90
C GLY A 621 -8.38 -17.46 34.40
N GLY A 622 -9.37 -16.61 34.09
CA GLY A 622 -9.89 -16.41 32.75
C GLY A 622 -8.90 -15.69 31.81
N GLY A 623 -7.84 -16.37 31.44
CA GLY A 623 -6.90 -15.96 30.40
C GLY A 623 -6.90 -16.93 29.22
N LEU A 624 -6.36 -16.53 28.09
CA LEU A 624 -6.24 -17.23 26.81
C LEU A 624 -5.82 -18.71 26.94
N PHE A 625 -5.13 -19.06 28.04
CA PHE A 625 -4.55 -20.37 28.30
C PHE A 625 -5.56 -21.50 28.63
N GLY A 626 -6.75 -21.16 29.13
CA GLY A 626 -7.75 -22.18 29.46
C GLY A 626 -8.53 -22.74 28.26
N MET A 627 -8.41 -22.11 27.08
CA MET A 627 -9.19 -22.50 25.88
C MET A 627 -8.38 -23.28 24.84
N PHE A 628 -7.05 -23.28 24.93
CA PHE A 628 -6.20 -24.03 23.98
C PHE A 628 -6.01 -25.51 24.33
N SER A 629 -6.41 -25.95 25.52
CA SER A 629 -6.22 -27.34 25.99
C SER A 629 -7.41 -28.28 25.76
N GLY A 630 -8.43 -27.87 25.04
CA GLY A 630 -9.64 -28.66 24.76
C GLY A 630 -9.79 -28.98 23.27
N HIS A 631 -9.30 -30.17 22.87
CA HIS A 631 -9.36 -30.94 21.62
C HIS A 631 -8.19 -30.78 20.69
#